data_e1ef6148f1eaa7c48bdc426255e065a7
#
_entry.id   e1ef6148f1eaa7c48bdc426255e065a7
#
_cell.length_a   1.000
_cell.length_b   1.000
_cell.length_c   1.000
_cell.angle_alpha   90.00
_cell.angle_beta   90.00
_cell.angle_gamma   90.00
#
_symmetry.space_group_name_H-M   'P 1'
#
loop_
_entity.id
_entity.type
_entity.pdbx_description
1 polymer ?
#
loop_
_entity_poly.entity_id
_entity_poly.type
_entity_poly.pdbx_seq_one_letter_code
_entity_poly.pdbx_strand_id
1 'polypeptide(L)'
;MLPSRQPPPSSDRIPAASPLAGLCLTTSLFLVLPRIAQADTVAAYKYQDYQESNGRIKVQAQSALIEQTLGTETRLKFTGVIDAITGATPTGQPATTSGGAVPLTEIEDRRKAWTLDVSRQFGRVNLAVGAANSRESDYVSTGFSLNTLTDFNQKNTTLLIGLAGTSDDVKVFYQPQRANKRTTDIIVGLTQLLDPKSTVQFNFSYGRATGYLSDPYKLIEKRTELLPGLFLPLTFAENRPDERDKWIGYAVYNHAVTEWHGAAEASYRLYHDSFGITSHTVALAWFQELGPQVILSPTLRYYQQTAADFYHVSLDGSTITPGVMPNPAGPFFSADYRLTKLDTLTYGLKLIWTLNKSCQFDVAWERYEMKGRDGVTSASAFPRANIITAGWRLNW
;
A
#
# COMPACT_ATOMS: atom_id res chain seq x y z
N MET A 1 35.07 47.44 16.24
CA MET A 1 33.77 47.31 15.58
C MET A 1 33.78 45.97 14.82
N LEU A 2 33.14 44.93 15.36
CA LEU A 2 32.99 43.62 14.76
C LEU A 2 31.68 43.63 13.97
N PRO A 3 31.60 43.08 12.73
CA PRO A 3 30.35 43.02 11.98
C PRO A 3 29.46 41.94 12.58
N SER A 4 28.20 42.29 12.74
CA SER A 4 27.10 41.42 13.19
C SER A 4 26.89 40.23 12.24
N ARG A 5 26.96 39.01 12.78
CA ARG A 5 26.56 37.80 12.09
C ARG A 5 25.04 37.84 11.90
N GLN A 6 24.60 37.85 10.65
CA GLN A 6 23.23 37.49 10.30
C GLN A 6 23.03 35.99 10.60
N PRO A 7 21.85 35.59 11.09
CA PRO A 7 21.52 34.17 11.23
C PRO A 7 21.39 33.55 9.81
N PRO A 8 21.72 32.24 9.65
CA PRO A 8 21.56 31.57 8.40
C PRO A 8 20.06 31.51 8.01
N PRO A 9 19.74 31.51 6.72
CA PRO A 9 18.34 31.40 6.27
C PRO A 9 17.74 30.09 6.78
N SER A 10 16.50 30.18 7.23
CA SER A 10 15.68 29.05 7.66
C SER A 10 15.72 27.97 6.59
N SER A 11 16.16 26.77 6.99
CA SER A 11 16.11 25.57 6.14
C SER A 11 14.68 25.39 5.64
N ASP A 12 14.48 25.52 4.34
CA ASP A 12 13.25 25.14 3.66
C ASP A 12 13.00 23.66 3.95
N ARG A 13 11.95 23.40 4.74
CA ARG A 13 11.48 22.04 5.01
C ARG A 13 10.99 21.44 3.72
N ILE A 14 11.62 20.37 3.28
CA ILE A 14 11.21 19.59 2.11
C ILE A 14 9.95 18.80 2.50
N PRO A 15 8.80 19.01 1.82
CA PRO A 15 7.60 18.22 2.11
C PRO A 15 7.75 16.78 1.63
N ALA A 16 7.15 15.85 2.34
CA ALA A 16 7.32 14.42 2.21
C ALA A 16 6.36 13.75 1.23
N ALA A 17 6.86 12.92 0.32
CA ALA A 17 6.03 12.00 -0.43
C ALA A 17 5.66 10.77 0.41
N SER A 18 4.40 10.46 0.43
CA SER A 18 3.89 9.29 1.12
C SER A 18 4.45 7.99 0.51
N PRO A 19 5.04 7.09 1.30
CA PRO A 19 5.47 5.78 0.85
C PRO A 19 4.29 4.84 0.50
N LEU A 20 3.05 5.31 0.61
CA LEU A 20 1.82 4.57 0.36
C LEU A 20 1.16 4.93 -0.98
N ALA A 21 1.88 5.54 -1.91
CA ALA A 21 1.39 5.77 -3.29
C ALA A 21 1.34 4.48 -4.15
N GLY A 22 1.11 3.35 -3.52
CA GLY A 22 0.48 2.20 -4.13
C GLY A 22 -0.90 2.14 -3.53
N LEU A 23 -1.92 2.59 -4.25
CA LEU A 23 -3.29 2.20 -3.95
C LEU A 23 -3.29 0.67 -4.05
N CYS A 24 -2.91 0.00 -2.94
CA CYS A 24 -3.30 -1.37 -2.76
C CYS A 24 -4.82 -1.32 -2.88
N LEU A 25 -5.34 -1.77 -4.03
CA LEU A 25 -6.64 -2.41 -4.07
C LEU A 25 -6.55 -3.48 -2.97
N THR A 26 -6.78 -3.06 -1.73
CA THR A 26 -7.22 -3.96 -0.70
C THR A 26 -8.53 -4.47 -1.27
N THR A 27 -8.46 -5.60 -1.97
CA THR A 27 -9.62 -6.47 -2.12
C THR A 27 -10.11 -6.62 -0.69
N SER A 28 -11.10 -5.79 -0.36
CA SER A 28 -11.83 -5.93 0.89
C SER A 28 -12.37 -7.34 0.83
N LEU A 29 -11.70 -8.23 1.55
CA LEU A 29 -12.14 -9.60 1.75
C LEU A 29 -13.54 -9.48 2.32
N PHE A 30 -14.56 -9.63 1.50
CA PHE A 30 -15.91 -9.87 1.96
C PHE A 30 -15.88 -11.27 2.57
N LEU A 31 -15.47 -11.34 3.85
CA LEU A 31 -15.87 -12.43 4.69
C LEU A 31 -17.38 -12.56 4.49
N VAL A 32 -17.82 -13.68 3.93
CA VAL A 32 -19.21 -14.09 3.93
C VAL A 32 -19.52 -14.46 5.36
N LEU A 33 -19.69 -13.43 6.21
CA LEU A 33 -20.33 -13.60 7.51
C LEU A 33 -21.78 -14.02 7.23
N PRO A 34 -22.34 -14.95 8.01
CA PRO A 34 -23.73 -15.35 7.85
C PRO A 34 -24.61 -14.10 7.87
N ARG A 35 -25.56 -14.03 6.94
CA ARG A 35 -26.49 -12.92 6.76
C ARG A 35 -27.14 -12.56 8.09
N ILE A 36 -26.59 -11.56 8.76
CA ILE A 36 -27.32 -10.78 9.75
C ILE A 36 -28.41 -10.03 8.98
N ALA A 37 -29.62 -9.97 9.57
CA ALA A 37 -30.79 -9.36 8.98
C ALA A 37 -30.42 -8.04 8.26
N GLN A 38 -30.97 -7.87 7.06
CA GLN A 38 -30.69 -6.82 6.09
C GLN A 38 -30.78 -5.46 6.78
N ALA A 39 -29.65 -4.90 7.19
CA ALA A 39 -29.58 -3.55 7.72
C ALA A 39 -29.57 -2.59 6.53
N ASP A 40 -30.47 -1.63 6.50
CA ASP A 40 -30.57 -0.65 5.42
C ASP A 40 -29.40 0.32 5.42
N THR A 41 -28.75 0.50 6.56
CA THR A 41 -27.63 1.42 6.75
C THR A 41 -26.51 0.78 7.57
N VAL A 42 -25.28 1.03 7.16
CA VAL A 42 -24.06 0.64 7.88
C VAL A 42 -23.20 1.88 8.10
N ALA A 43 -22.74 2.07 9.33
CA ALA A 43 -21.65 3.00 9.63
C ALA A 43 -20.49 2.23 10.27
N ALA A 44 -19.28 2.55 9.87
CA ALA A 44 -18.08 2.00 10.48
C ALA A 44 -17.00 3.06 10.62
N TYR A 45 -16.19 2.91 11.65
CA TYR A 45 -15.02 3.74 11.89
C TYR A 45 -13.82 2.87 12.24
N LYS A 46 -12.63 3.25 11.76
CA LYS A 46 -11.36 2.63 12.11
C LYS A 46 -10.30 3.67 12.42
N TYR A 47 -9.54 3.41 13.44
CA TYR A 47 -8.29 4.08 13.78
C TYR A 47 -7.14 3.11 13.64
N GLN A 48 -6.03 3.55 13.05
CA GLN A 48 -4.78 2.79 12.97
C GLN A 48 -3.61 3.67 13.40
N ASP A 49 -2.75 3.12 14.25
CA ASP A 49 -1.43 3.68 14.60
C ASP A 49 -0.36 2.70 14.10
N TYR A 50 0.40 3.12 13.10
CA TYR A 50 1.58 2.43 12.60
C TYR A 50 2.81 3.16 13.11
N GLN A 51 3.72 2.47 13.78
CA GLN A 51 4.92 3.06 14.33
C GLN A 51 6.15 2.21 14.06
N GLU A 52 7.10 2.76 13.29
CA GLU A 52 8.41 2.16 13.09
C GLU A 52 9.30 2.34 14.33
N SER A 53 10.20 1.39 14.54
CA SER A 53 11.20 1.44 15.61
C SER A 53 12.21 2.57 15.34
N ASN A 54 12.91 3.01 16.40
CA ASN A 54 14.02 3.98 16.36
C ASN A 54 13.63 5.37 15.84
N GLY A 55 12.43 5.86 16.19
CA GLY A 55 12.00 7.21 15.85
C GLY A 55 11.80 7.46 14.34
N ARG A 56 11.64 6.38 13.56
CA ARG A 56 11.36 6.45 12.13
C ARG A 56 9.89 6.83 11.88
N ILE A 57 9.33 6.41 10.79
CA ILE A 57 7.98 6.76 10.36
C ILE A 57 6.92 6.35 11.40
N LYS A 58 6.02 7.28 11.68
CA LYS A 58 4.76 7.07 12.36
C LYS A 58 3.61 7.52 11.45
N VAL A 59 2.59 6.68 11.30
CA VAL A 59 1.37 7.01 10.55
C VAL A 59 0.16 6.80 11.45
N GLN A 60 -0.66 7.82 11.60
CA GLN A 60 -1.95 7.75 12.28
C GLN A 60 -3.06 7.95 11.26
N ALA A 61 -3.88 6.92 11.06
CA ALA A 61 -4.95 6.94 10.07
C ALA A 61 -6.31 6.78 10.75
N GLN A 62 -7.28 7.54 10.26
CA GLN A 62 -8.68 7.47 10.64
C GLN A 62 -9.51 7.27 9.39
N SER A 63 -10.44 6.33 9.41
CA SER A 63 -11.37 6.12 8.32
C SER A 63 -12.80 5.97 8.83
N ALA A 64 -13.74 6.60 8.12
CA ALA A 64 -15.17 6.48 8.36
C ALA A 64 -15.85 5.99 7.09
N LEU A 65 -16.78 5.07 7.24
CA LEU A 65 -17.56 4.49 6.14
C LEU A 65 -19.05 4.63 6.48
N ILE A 66 -19.82 5.04 5.48
CA ILE A 66 -21.29 4.98 5.51
C ILE A 66 -21.71 4.23 4.26
N GLU A 67 -22.55 3.21 4.44
CA GLU A 67 -23.18 2.48 3.35
C GLU A 67 -24.69 2.50 3.56
N GLN A 68 -25.41 2.92 2.54
CA GLN A 68 -26.86 3.02 2.54
C GLN A 68 -27.45 2.19 1.41
N THR A 69 -28.38 1.30 1.75
CA THR A 69 -29.20 0.60 0.77
C THR A 69 -30.40 1.47 0.40
N LEU A 70 -30.58 1.73 -0.89
CA LEU A 70 -31.67 2.50 -1.47
C LEU A 70 -32.61 1.55 -2.22
N GLY A 71 -33.76 1.27 -1.63
CA GLY A 71 -34.65 0.20 -2.09
C GLY A 71 -34.01 -1.18 -1.94
N THR A 72 -34.29 -2.10 -2.85
CA THR A 72 -33.80 -3.48 -2.78
C THR A 72 -32.54 -3.77 -3.59
N GLU A 73 -32.18 -2.87 -4.52
CA GLU A 73 -31.18 -3.16 -5.56
C GLU A 73 -30.00 -2.21 -5.59
N THR A 74 -30.12 -1.01 -5.03
CA THR A 74 -29.10 0.04 -5.12
C THR A 74 -28.40 0.23 -3.78
N ARG A 75 -27.06 0.34 -3.79
CA ARG A 75 -26.26 0.69 -2.62
C ARG A 75 -25.39 1.89 -2.93
N LEU A 76 -25.34 2.80 -1.97
CA LEU A 76 -24.46 3.95 -1.96
C LEU A 76 -23.45 3.75 -0.82
N LYS A 77 -22.15 3.83 -1.12
CA LYS A 77 -21.08 3.69 -0.15
C LYS A 77 -20.16 4.89 -0.22
N PHE A 78 -19.99 5.57 0.89
CA PHE A 78 -19.02 6.65 1.04
C PHE A 78 -17.98 6.26 2.07
N THR A 79 -16.69 6.49 1.75
CA THR A 79 -15.58 6.31 2.68
C THR A 79 -14.74 7.57 2.71
N GLY A 80 -14.49 8.11 3.90
CA GLY A 80 -13.55 9.20 4.15
C GLY A 80 -12.33 8.69 4.89
N VAL A 81 -11.14 9.18 4.55
CA VAL A 81 -9.87 8.85 5.21
C VAL A 81 -9.10 10.12 5.51
N ILE A 82 -8.58 10.22 6.72
CA ILE A 82 -7.59 11.22 7.11
C ILE A 82 -6.43 10.48 7.73
N ASP A 83 -5.22 10.68 7.20
CA ASP A 83 -4.01 10.19 7.84
C ASP A 83 -2.94 11.27 7.93
N ALA A 84 -2.08 11.13 8.92
CA ALA A 84 -0.93 11.97 9.17
C ALA A 84 0.31 11.08 9.26
N ILE A 85 1.33 11.42 8.50
CA ILE A 85 2.65 10.80 8.53
C ILE A 85 3.63 11.78 9.17
N THR A 86 4.44 11.28 10.08
CA THR A 86 5.53 12.03 10.73
C THR A 86 6.74 11.12 10.93
N GLY A 87 7.91 11.69 11.10
CA GLY A 87 9.14 10.95 11.40
C GLY A 87 10.21 11.10 10.34
N ALA A 88 10.97 10.05 10.07
CA ALA A 88 12.09 10.09 9.13
C ALA A 88 12.22 8.81 8.30
N THR A 89 12.61 8.97 7.03
CA THR A 89 12.80 7.87 6.07
C THR A 89 14.21 7.89 5.50
N PRO A 90 14.81 6.73 5.10
CA PRO A 90 16.07 6.70 4.40
C PRO A 90 16.06 7.53 3.12
N THR A 91 17.08 8.37 2.95
CA THR A 91 17.26 9.17 1.72
C THR A 91 17.60 8.33 0.51
N GLY A 92 18.21 7.16 0.70
CA GLY A 92 18.82 6.33 -0.34
C GLY A 92 20.36 6.42 -0.35
N GLN A 93 20.94 7.34 0.40
CA GLN A 93 22.39 7.40 0.56
C GLN A 93 22.89 6.19 1.38
N PRO A 94 24.06 5.65 1.07
CA PRO A 94 24.64 4.56 1.85
C PRO A 94 25.03 5.02 3.27
N ALA A 95 25.19 4.07 4.18
CA ALA A 95 25.76 4.35 5.49
C ALA A 95 27.24 4.76 5.34
N THR A 96 27.65 5.75 6.11
CA THR A 96 29.03 6.28 6.06
C THR A 96 30.08 5.29 6.58
N THR A 97 29.66 4.31 7.38
CA THR A 97 30.50 3.23 7.91
C THR A 97 29.81 1.88 7.69
N SER A 98 30.61 0.81 7.54
CA SER A 98 30.09 -0.56 7.42
C SER A 98 29.21 -0.90 8.63
N GLY A 99 27.97 -1.31 8.40
CA GLY A 99 26.97 -1.61 9.43
C GLY A 99 26.41 -0.38 10.15
N GLY A 100 26.75 0.85 9.74
CA GLY A 100 26.25 2.09 10.28
C GLY A 100 24.79 2.38 9.89
N ALA A 101 24.24 3.43 10.50
CA ALA A 101 22.92 3.95 10.16
C ALA A 101 22.95 4.68 8.82
N VAL A 102 21.92 4.43 7.97
CA VAL A 102 21.72 5.20 6.74
C VAL A 102 21.23 6.62 7.06
N PRO A 103 21.58 7.63 6.25
CA PRO A 103 21.02 8.96 6.38
C PRO A 103 19.50 8.96 6.25
N LEU A 104 18.83 9.72 7.09
CA LEU A 104 17.38 9.88 7.11
C LEU A 104 16.99 11.32 6.76
N THR A 105 15.84 11.50 6.14
CA THR A 105 15.17 12.79 5.95
C THR A 105 13.87 12.82 6.70
N GLU A 106 13.58 13.95 7.33
CA GLU A 106 12.32 14.16 8.05
C GLU A 106 11.15 14.21 7.06
N ILE A 107 10.03 13.68 7.52
CA ILE A 107 8.77 13.64 6.79
C ILE A 107 7.64 14.12 7.71
N GLU A 108 6.84 15.04 7.22
CA GLU A 108 5.60 15.46 7.85
C GLU A 108 4.58 15.80 6.75
N ASP A 109 3.48 15.05 6.68
CA ASP A 109 2.39 15.35 5.76
C ASP A 109 1.05 14.86 6.31
N ARG A 110 -0.03 15.38 5.74
CA ARG A 110 -1.39 15.00 6.07
C ARG A 110 -2.20 14.76 4.81
N ARG A 111 -2.71 13.55 4.67
CA ARG A 111 -3.59 13.16 3.59
C ARG A 111 -5.05 13.25 3.99
N LYS A 112 -5.88 13.72 3.05
CA LYS A 112 -7.34 13.64 3.08
C LYS A 112 -7.81 12.96 1.81
N ALA A 113 -8.57 11.89 1.97
CA ALA A 113 -9.08 11.14 0.83
C ALA A 113 -10.56 10.78 1.04
N TRP A 114 -11.26 10.60 -0.07
CA TRP A 114 -12.62 10.07 -0.07
C TRP A 114 -12.85 9.18 -1.28
N THR A 115 -13.76 8.23 -1.12
CA THR A 115 -14.32 7.42 -2.20
C THR A 115 -15.84 7.41 -2.12
N LEU A 116 -16.50 7.41 -3.28
CA LEU A 116 -17.94 7.27 -3.43
C LEU A 116 -18.18 6.15 -4.43
N ASP A 117 -18.90 5.12 -4.00
CA ASP A 117 -19.29 4.00 -4.85
C ASP A 117 -20.82 3.90 -4.91
N VAL A 118 -21.34 3.74 -6.10
CA VAL A 118 -22.74 3.42 -6.35
C VAL A 118 -22.81 2.08 -7.03
N SER A 119 -23.54 1.14 -6.45
CA SER A 119 -23.78 -0.18 -7.07
C SER A 119 -25.25 -0.49 -7.20
N ARG A 120 -25.60 -1.22 -8.27
CA ARG A 120 -26.97 -1.66 -8.52
C ARG A 120 -27.03 -3.07 -9.06
N GLN A 121 -27.98 -3.82 -8.53
CA GLN A 121 -28.27 -5.19 -8.97
C GLN A 121 -29.23 -5.17 -10.18
N PHE A 122 -28.86 -5.85 -11.26
CA PHE A 122 -29.65 -6.07 -12.47
C PHE A 122 -29.74 -7.59 -12.70
N GLY A 123 -30.78 -8.20 -12.13
CA GLY A 123 -30.93 -9.64 -12.16
C GLY A 123 -29.71 -10.35 -11.54
N ARG A 124 -28.92 -11.05 -12.36
CA ARG A 124 -27.69 -11.73 -11.89
C ARG A 124 -26.42 -10.86 -11.91
N VAL A 125 -26.49 -9.64 -12.45
CA VAL A 125 -25.34 -8.73 -12.59
C VAL A 125 -25.46 -7.63 -11.56
N ASN A 126 -24.42 -7.43 -10.75
CA ASN A 126 -24.22 -6.24 -9.95
C ASN A 126 -23.21 -5.33 -10.67
N LEU A 127 -23.62 -4.09 -10.96
CA LEU A 127 -22.78 -3.06 -11.54
C LEU A 127 -22.42 -2.04 -10.49
N ALA A 128 -21.14 -1.71 -10.34
CA ALA A 128 -20.64 -0.69 -9.42
C ALA A 128 -19.78 0.33 -10.15
N VAL A 129 -20.03 1.61 -9.89
CA VAL A 129 -19.26 2.75 -10.40
C VAL A 129 -18.73 3.53 -9.20
N GLY A 130 -17.44 3.86 -9.25
CA GLY A 130 -16.77 4.58 -8.16
C GLY A 130 -16.01 5.81 -8.63
N ALA A 131 -15.93 6.81 -7.74
CA ALA A 131 -15.08 7.98 -7.86
C ALA A 131 -14.27 8.17 -6.58
N ALA A 132 -13.05 8.64 -6.71
CA ALA A 132 -12.14 8.86 -5.58
C ALA A 132 -11.30 10.13 -5.77
N ASN A 133 -10.95 10.77 -4.67
CA ASN A 133 -9.95 11.82 -4.65
C ASN A 133 -9.12 11.71 -3.39
N SER A 134 -7.82 11.94 -3.53
CA SER A 134 -6.84 12.00 -2.44
C SER A 134 -5.99 13.25 -2.60
N ARG A 135 -5.72 13.94 -1.50
CA ARG A 135 -4.93 15.17 -1.49
C ARG A 135 -3.95 15.20 -0.33
N GLU A 136 -2.70 15.43 -0.66
CA GLU A 136 -1.57 15.69 0.22
C GLU A 136 -0.96 17.05 -0.13
N SER A 137 0.07 17.48 0.59
CA SER A 137 0.76 18.76 0.31
C SER A 137 1.44 18.77 -1.06
N ASP A 138 1.94 17.62 -1.49
CA ASP A 138 2.76 17.43 -2.68
C ASP A 138 2.14 16.45 -3.70
N TYR A 139 1.05 15.75 -3.34
CA TYR A 139 0.41 14.75 -4.18
C TYR A 139 -1.11 14.95 -4.23
N VAL A 140 -1.67 14.97 -5.44
CA VAL A 140 -3.12 14.97 -5.66
C VAL A 140 -3.46 13.84 -6.61
N SER A 141 -4.43 13.01 -6.25
CA SER A 141 -4.91 11.90 -7.07
C SER A 141 -6.42 11.99 -7.26
N THR A 142 -6.88 11.76 -8.48
CA THR A 142 -8.30 11.57 -8.81
C THR A 142 -8.46 10.24 -9.50
N GLY A 143 -9.41 9.44 -9.06
CA GLY A 143 -9.63 8.08 -9.53
C GLY A 143 -11.07 7.80 -9.91
N PHE A 144 -11.24 6.80 -10.77
CA PHE A 144 -12.53 6.21 -11.10
C PHE A 144 -12.43 4.69 -11.11
N SER A 145 -13.57 4.02 -10.95
CA SER A 145 -13.68 2.57 -11.09
C SER A 145 -15.02 2.16 -11.70
N LEU A 146 -15.00 1.04 -12.42
CA LEU A 146 -16.18 0.36 -12.96
C LEU A 146 -15.99 -1.14 -12.70
N ASN A 147 -16.93 -1.74 -11.98
CA ASN A 147 -16.85 -3.16 -11.64
C ASN A 147 -18.18 -3.84 -11.93
N THR A 148 -18.11 -5.09 -12.38
CA THR A 148 -19.26 -5.97 -12.51
C THR A 148 -19.02 -7.25 -11.73
N LEU A 149 -20.03 -7.70 -10.98
CA LEU A 149 -20.11 -9.04 -10.40
C LEU A 149 -21.27 -9.77 -11.05
N THR A 150 -20.99 -10.90 -11.68
CA THR A 150 -22.01 -11.68 -12.36
C THR A 150 -22.12 -13.06 -11.73
N ASP A 151 -23.29 -13.36 -11.19
CA ASP A 151 -23.57 -14.64 -10.54
C ASP A 151 -24.02 -15.69 -11.56
N PHE A 152 -23.46 -16.87 -11.45
CA PHE A 152 -23.78 -18.06 -12.20
C PHE A 152 -24.07 -19.24 -11.28
N ASN A 153 -24.59 -20.34 -11.82
CA ASN A 153 -24.75 -21.59 -11.10
C ASN A 153 -25.43 -21.40 -9.72
N GLN A 154 -26.60 -20.73 -9.72
CA GLN A 154 -27.37 -20.43 -8.49
C GLN A 154 -26.55 -19.66 -7.43
N LYS A 155 -25.67 -18.74 -7.87
CA LYS A 155 -24.73 -17.95 -7.05
C LYS A 155 -23.58 -18.74 -6.44
N ASN A 156 -23.35 -19.99 -6.87
CA ASN A 156 -22.18 -20.76 -6.47
C ASN A 156 -20.90 -20.30 -7.18
N THR A 157 -21.06 -19.59 -8.31
CA THR A 157 -19.95 -19.04 -9.10
C THR A 157 -20.18 -17.57 -9.34
N THR A 158 -19.23 -16.72 -9.01
CA THR A 158 -19.29 -15.27 -9.28
C THR A 158 -18.08 -14.85 -10.09
N LEU A 159 -18.33 -14.21 -11.24
CA LEU A 159 -17.32 -13.59 -12.10
C LEU A 159 -17.22 -12.10 -11.77
N LEU A 160 -16.02 -11.63 -11.49
CA LEU A 160 -15.65 -10.22 -11.36
C LEU A 160 -14.96 -9.76 -12.64
N ILE A 161 -15.38 -8.62 -13.19
CA ILE A 161 -14.62 -7.86 -14.19
C ILE A 161 -14.58 -6.41 -13.70
N GLY A 162 -13.39 -5.82 -13.65
CA GLY A 162 -13.23 -4.46 -13.19
C GLY A 162 -12.21 -3.67 -14.00
N LEU A 163 -12.45 -2.38 -14.10
CA LEU A 163 -11.57 -1.37 -14.68
C LEU A 163 -11.43 -0.22 -13.66
N ALA A 164 -10.22 0.23 -13.43
CA ALA A 164 -9.96 1.40 -12.61
C ALA A 164 -8.87 2.27 -13.24
N GLY A 165 -8.87 3.55 -12.89
CA GLY A 165 -7.81 4.45 -13.33
C GLY A 165 -7.62 5.61 -12.38
N THR A 166 -6.38 6.16 -12.34
CA THR A 166 -6.05 7.38 -11.61
C THR A 166 -5.30 8.35 -12.50
N SER A 167 -5.50 9.64 -12.22
CA SER A 167 -4.67 10.74 -12.72
C SER A 167 -4.11 11.47 -11.52
N ASP A 168 -2.79 11.54 -11.45
CA ASP A 168 -2.05 12.01 -10.30
C ASP A 168 -1.17 13.21 -10.68
N ASP A 169 -1.11 14.22 -9.81
CA ASP A 169 -0.23 15.37 -9.89
C ASP A 169 0.77 15.33 -8.73
N VAL A 170 2.06 15.21 -9.05
CA VAL A 170 3.16 15.06 -8.09
C VAL A 170 4.02 16.31 -8.07
N LYS A 171 4.24 16.92 -6.91
CA LYS A 171 5.20 18.02 -6.74
C LYS A 171 6.60 17.43 -6.62
N VAL A 172 7.51 17.92 -7.43
CA VAL A 172 8.91 17.51 -7.44
C VAL A 172 9.82 18.70 -7.14
N PHE A 173 10.93 18.50 -6.42
CA PHE A 173 11.76 19.59 -5.92
C PHE A 173 12.57 20.32 -6.99
N TYR A 174 12.82 19.67 -8.15
CA TYR A 174 13.67 20.21 -9.21
C TYR A 174 12.91 20.97 -10.31
N GLN A 175 11.57 21.06 -10.21
CA GLN A 175 10.78 21.84 -11.17
C GLN A 175 9.57 22.50 -10.49
N PRO A 176 9.14 23.69 -10.94
CA PRO A 176 8.01 24.40 -10.36
C PRO A 176 6.66 23.78 -10.71
N GLN A 177 6.53 23.13 -11.88
CA GLN A 177 5.30 22.47 -12.32
C GLN A 177 5.19 21.09 -11.68
N ARG A 178 3.96 20.68 -11.39
CA ARG A 178 3.69 19.30 -10.96
C ARG A 178 3.93 18.34 -12.11
N ALA A 179 4.55 17.22 -11.81
CA ALA A 179 4.71 16.11 -12.74
C ALA A 179 3.44 15.26 -12.75
N ASN A 180 3.06 14.74 -13.90
CA ASN A 180 1.86 13.95 -14.06
C ASN A 180 2.19 12.46 -14.07
N LYS A 181 1.27 11.67 -13.49
CA LYS A 181 1.27 10.22 -13.54
C LYS A 181 -0.13 9.74 -13.84
N ARG A 182 -0.27 8.68 -14.62
CA ARG A 182 -1.54 8.00 -14.89
C ARG A 182 -1.39 6.52 -14.61
N THR A 183 -2.45 5.92 -14.05
CA THR A 183 -2.51 4.48 -13.84
C THR A 183 -3.83 3.95 -14.38
N THR A 184 -3.80 2.81 -15.05
CA THR A 184 -4.98 2.07 -15.48
C THR A 184 -4.81 0.63 -15.06
N ASP A 185 -5.83 0.06 -14.42
CA ASP A 185 -5.83 -1.31 -13.91
C ASP A 185 -7.06 -2.04 -14.43
N ILE A 186 -6.89 -3.30 -14.86
CA ILE A 186 -7.95 -4.23 -15.23
C ILE A 186 -7.86 -5.41 -14.29
N ILE A 187 -8.99 -5.91 -13.83
CA ILE A 187 -9.09 -7.11 -13.00
C ILE A 187 -10.14 -8.06 -13.55
N VAL A 188 -9.81 -9.36 -13.56
CA VAL A 188 -10.74 -10.46 -13.78
C VAL A 188 -10.62 -11.40 -12.59
N GLY A 189 -11.74 -11.76 -11.99
CA GLY A 189 -11.80 -12.63 -10.83
C GLY A 189 -12.88 -13.68 -10.93
N LEU A 190 -12.65 -14.84 -10.33
CA LEU A 190 -13.61 -15.93 -10.23
C LEU A 190 -13.68 -16.38 -8.77
N THR A 191 -14.87 -16.33 -8.19
CA THR A 191 -15.15 -16.93 -6.88
C THR A 191 -16.04 -18.15 -7.09
N GLN A 192 -15.65 -19.26 -6.49
CA GLN A 192 -16.37 -20.53 -6.55
C GLN A 192 -16.63 -21.08 -5.15
N LEU A 193 -17.88 -21.33 -4.85
CA LEU A 193 -18.28 -22.12 -3.69
C LEU A 193 -18.06 -23.61 -4.06
N LEU A 194 -17.12 -24.26 -3.39
CA LEU A 194 -16.77 -25.67 -3.64
C LEU A 194 -17.76 -26.61 -2.93
N ASP A 195 -18.08 -26.28 -1.70
CA ASP A 195 -19.03 -26.94 -0.83
C ASP A 195 -19.56 -25.94 0.22
N PRO A 196 -20.52 -26.29 1.12
CA PRO A 196 -21.07 -25.37 2.11
C PRO A 196 -20.06 -24.79 3.09
N LYS A 197 -18.86 -25.36 3.21
CA LYS A 197 -17.80 -24.96 4.13
C LYS A 197 -16.61 -24.33 3.42
N SER A 198 -16.50 -24.42 2.09
CA SER A 198 -15.28 -24.09 1.35
C SER A 198 -15.54 -23.15 0.18
N THR A 199 -14.75 -22.09 0.10
CA THR A 199 -14.72 -21.18 -1.06
C THR A 199 -13.30 -21.00 -1.58
N VAL A 200 -13.17 -20.85 -2.88
CA VAL A 200 -11.93 -20.46 -3.54
C VAL A 200 -12.19 -19.24 -4.42
N GLN A 201 -11.23 -18.32 -4.43
CA GLN A 201 -11.26 -17.17 -5.31
C GLN A 201 -9.91 -17.05 -6.03
N PHE A 202 -9.98 -16.75 -7.33
CA PHE A 202 -8.82 -16.43 -8.16
C PHE A 202 -9.02 -15.05 -8.77
N ASN A 203 -8.01 -14.18 -8.70
CA ASN A 203 -8.01 -12.89 -9.38
C ASN A 203 -6.74 -12.76 -10.20
N PHE A 204 -6.89 -12.22 -11.39
CA PHE A 204 -5.79 -11.76 -12.23
C PHE A 204 -5.97 -10.27 -12.48
N SER A 205 -4.91 -9.49 -12.26
CA SER A 205 -4.93 -8.06 -12.55
C SER A 205 -3.73 -7.68 -13.42
N TYR A 206 -3.98 -6.80 -14.38
CA TYR A 206 -2.97 -6.10 -15.14
C TYR A 206 -3.10 -4.60 -14.88
N GLY A 207 -1.99 -3.94 -14.60
CA GLY A 207 -1.95 -2.50 -14.37
C GLY A 207 -0.82 -1.84 -15.16
N ARG A 208 -1.10 -0.70 -15.78
CA ARG A 208 -0.11 0.13 -16.45
C ARG A 208 -0.07 1.51 -15.82
N ALA A 209 1.13 1.94 -15.40
CA ALA A 209 1.40 3.28 -14.92
C ALA A 209 2.35 3.98 -15.89
N THR A 210 2.07 5.26 -16.20
CA THR A 210 2.88 6.08 -17.11
C THR A 210 3.11 7.48 -16.53
N GLY A 211 4.21 8.13 -16.91
CA GLY A 211 4.58 9.47 -16.47
C GLY A 211 5.61 9.46 -15.34
N TYR A 212 5.47 10.31 -14.35
CA TYR A 212 6.46 10.44 -13.28
C TYR A 212 6.36 9.29 -12.28
N LEU A 213 7.29 8.33 -12.34
CA LEU A 213 7.31 7.15 -11.48
C LEU A 213 8.48 7.13 -10.48
N SER A 214 9.37 8.13 -10.52
CA SER A 214 10.44 8.32 -9.54
C SER A 214 9.87 8.83 -8.20
N ASP A 215 10.58 8.55 -7.10
CA ASP A 215 10.23 9.07 -5.78
C ASP A 215 11.02 10.38 -5.55
N PRO A 216 10.36 11.55 -5.39
CA PRO A 216 11.02 12.83 -5.28
C PRO A 216 11.90 12.98 -4.03
N TYR A 217 11.81 12.06 -3.07
CA TYR A 217 12.57 12.07 -1.82
C TYR A 217 13.73 11.07 -1.82
N LYS A 218 13.94 10.32 -2.92
CA LYS A 218 15.02 9.36 -3.02
C LYS A 218 16.17 9.91 -3.82
N LEU A 219 17.33 9.85 -3.20
CA LEU A 219 18.60 10.27 -3.75
C LEU A 219 19.50 9.06 -3.94
N ILE A 220 20.44 9.17 -4.85
CA ILE A 220 21.52 8.20 -5.01
C ILE A 220 22.87 8.92 -4.95
N GLU A 221 23.86 8.29 -4.33
CA GLU A 221 25.22 8.85 -4.20
C GLU A 221 26.12 8.32 -5.30
N LYS A 222 26.98 9.23 -5.80
CA LYS A 222 28.13 8.88 -6.64
C LYS A 222 29.33 9.69 -6.23
N ARG A 223 30.47 9.04 -5.98
CA ARG A 223 31.76 9.72 -5.82
C ARG A 223 32.22 10.25 -7.17
N THR A 224 32.38 11.54 -7.22
CA THR A 224 32.77 12.27 -8.44
C THR A 224 34.14 12.92 -8.18
N GLU A 225 35.08 12.71 -9.11
CA GLU A 225 36.36 13.38 -9.11
C GLU A 225 36.15 14.84 -9.53
N LEU A 226 36.35 15.78 -8.62
CA LEU A 226 36.25 17.22 -8.90
C LEU A 226 37.59 17.84 -9.31
N LEU A 227 38.68 17.30 -8.79
CA LEU A 227 40.06 17.67 -9.12
C LEU A 227 40.89 16.37 -9.13
N PRO A 228 42.02 16.27 -9.86
CA PRO A 228 42.86 15.10 -9.87
C PRO A 228 43.14 14.57 -8.45
N GLY A 229 42.66 13.37 -8.13
CA GLY A 229 42.80 12.71 -6.82
C GLY A 229 41.83 13.19 -5.73
N LEU A 230 40.94 14.17 -5.99
CA LEU A 230 39.94 14.64 -5.03
C LEU A 230 38.55 14.13 -5.41
N PHE A 231 38.07 13.11 -4.69
CA PHE A 231 36.75 12.53 -4.86
C PHE A 231 35.81 13.04 -3.76
N LEU A 232 34.65 13.58 -4.14
CA LEU A 232 33.58 13.95 -3.22
C LEU A 232 32.30 13.17 -3.53
N PRO A 233 31.55 12.75 -2.49
CA PRO A 233 30.23 12.14 -2.66
C PRO A 233 29.22 13.24 -3.06
N LEU A 234 28.67 13.12 -4.25
CA LEU A 234 27.56 13.96 -4.73
C LEU A 234 26.28 13.15 -4.74
N THR A 235 25.16 13.79 -4.46
CA THR A 235 23.85 13.19 -4.48
C THR A 235 23.01 13.68 -5.66
N PHE A 236 22.27 12.77 -6.27
CA PHE A 236 21.44 13.00 -7.43
C PHE A 236 20.03 12.47 -7.17
N ALA A 237 19.01 13.07 -7.80
CA ALA A 237 17.70 12.49 -7.84
C ALA A 237 17.75 11.11 -8.53
N GLU A 238 16.94 10.17 -8.05
CA GLU A 238 16.80 8.89 -8.75
C GLU A 238 16.16 9.06 -10.13
N ASN A 239 16.39 8.11 -11.01
CA ASN A 239 15.83 8.07 -12.35
C ASN A 239 15.23 6.69 -12.64
N ARG A 240 13.91 6.55 -12.51
CA ARG A 240 13.18 5.33 -12.84
C ARG A 240 12.59 5.42 -14.25
N PRO A 241 12.30 4.28 -14.92
CA PRO A 241 11.49 4.30 -16.13
C PRO A 241 10.16 5.01 -15.89
N ASP A 242 9.68 5.73 -16.91
CA ASP A 242 8.41 6.47 -16.89
C ASP A 242 7.19 5.62 -17.26
N GLU A 243 7.40 4.31 -17.53
CA GLU A 243 6.36 3.32 -17.73
C GLU A 243 6.61 2.11 -16.82
N ARG A 244 5.51 1.57 -16.24
CA ARG A 244 5.52 0.36 -15.43
C ARG A 244 4.29 -0.48 -15.70
N ASP A 245 4.50 -1.67 -16.24
CA ASP A 245 3.49 -2.72 -16.38
C ASP A 245 3.56 -3.68 -15.21
N LYS A 246 2.40 -4.07 -14.67
CA LYS A 246 2.28 -4.94 -13.48
C LYS A 246 1.30 -6.08 -13.76
N TRP A 247 1.68 -7.29 -13.39
CA TRP A 247 0.84 -8.50 -13.46
C TRP A 247 0.71 -9.10 -12.07
N ILE A 248 -0.51 -9.36 -11.65
CA ILE A 248 -0.81 -9.87 -10.32
C ILE A 248 -1.74 -11.06 -10.44
N GLY A 249 -1.29 -12.23 -9.97
CA GLY A 249 -2.12 -13.39 -9.72
C GLY A 249 -2.40 -13.51 -8.22
N TYR A 250 -3.66 -13.69 -7.83
CA TYR A 250 -4.05 -13.86 -6.43
C TYR A 250 -5.02 -15.02 -6.30
N ALA A 251 -4.77 -15.89 -5.33
CA ALA A 251 -5.66 -16.96 -4.95
C ALA A 251 -5.92 -16.91 -3.45
N VAL A 252 -7.15 -17.18 -3.04
CA VAL A 252 -7.51 -17.35 -1.63
C VAL A 252 -8.47 -18.52 -1.48
N TYR A 253 -8.23 -19.32 -0.44
CA TYR A 253 -9.05 -20.44 -0.03
C TYR A 253 -9.54 -20.19 1.40
N ASN A 254 -10.84 -20.33 1.60
CA ASN A 254 -11.47 -20.27 2.92
C ASN A 254 -12.15 -21.59 3.21
N HIS A 255 -11.98 -22.09 4.46
CA HIS A 255 -12.59 -23.32 4.90
C HIS A 255 -13.09 -23.20 6.34
N ALA A 256 -14.37 -23.49 6.56
CA ALA A 256 -14.97 -23.56 7.89
C ALA A 256 -14.70 -24.93 8.50
N VAL A 257 -14.01 -24.95 9.66
CA VAL A 257 -13.72 -26.14 10.46
C VAL A 257 -14.71 -26.18 11.61
N THR A 258 -15.91 -26.70 11.33
CA THR A 258 -17.04 -26.65 12.27
C THR A 258 -16.76 -27.42 13.56
N GLU A 259 -15.96 -28.48 13.49
CA GLU A 259 -15.56 -29.30 14.62
C GLU A 259 -14.73 -28.53 15.66
N TRP A 260 -14.02 -27.51 15.22
CA TRP A 260 -13.18 -26.63 16.05
C TRP A 260 -13.79 -25.25 16.28
N HIS A 261 -15.04 -25.05 15.86
CA HIS A 261 -15.71 -23.73 15.91
C HIS A 261 -14.82 -22.62 15.32
N GLY A 262 -14.26 -22.88 14.15
CA GLY A 262 -13.33 -21.94 13.53
C GLY A 262 -13.35 -21.99 12.01
N ALA A 263 -12.57 -21.09 11.41
CA ALA A 263 -12.34 -21.05 9.96
C ALA A 263 -10.88 -20.72 9.65
N ALA A 264 -10.37 -21.33 8.61
CA ALA A 264 -9.05 -21.05 8.06
C ALA A 264 -9.15 -20.26 6.78
N GLU A 265 -8.25 -19.30 6.61
CA GLU A 265 -8.00 -18.62 5.36
C GLU A 265 -6.54 -18.78 4.97
N ALA A 266 -6.29 -19.17 3.72
CA ALA A 266 -4.95 -19.23 3.16
C ALA A 266 -4.95 -18.49 1.82
N SER A 267 -4.00 -17.58 1.63
CA SER A 267 -3.89 -16.85 0.37
C SER A 267 -2.46 -16.82 -0.16
N TYR A 268 -2.36 -16.76 -1.49
CA TYR A 268 -1.13 -16.63 -2.22
C TYR A 268 -1.25 -15.53 -3.28
N ARG A 269 -0.23 -14.66 -3.36
CA ARG A 269 -0.13 -13.63 -4.39
C ARG A 269 1.21 -13.71 -5.09
N LEU A 270 1.17 -13.83 -6.40
CA LEU A 270 2.29 -13.66 -7.31
C LEU A 270 2.19 -12.27 -7.94
N TYR A 271 3.30 -11.55 -7.94
CA TYR A 271 3.43 -10.25 -8.57
C TYR A 271 4.67 -10.26 -9.47
N HIS A 272 4.54 -9.68 -10.65
CA HIS A 272 5.65 -9.39 -11.56
C HIS A 272 5.46 -8.01 -12.18
N ASP A 273 6.56 -7.29 -12.50
CA ASP A 273 6.47 -6.03 -13.21
C ASP A 273 7.63 -5.79 -14.17
N SER A 274 7.47 -4.76 -15.02
CA SER A 274 8.49 -4.35 -16.01
C SER A 274 9.73 -3.70 -15.39
N PHE A 275 9.77 -3.48 -14.09
CA PHE A 275 10.98 -3.09 -13.36
C PHE A 275 11.87 -4.29 -13.00
N GLY A 276 11.47 -5.53 -13.38
CA GLY A 276 12.18 -6.76 -13.06
C GLY A 276 11.83 -7.35 -11.69
N ILE A 277 10.94 -6.72 -10.93
CA ILE A 277 10.54 -7.22 -9.62
C ILE A 277 9.56 -8.37 -9.79
N THR A 278 9.91 -9.53 -9.20
CA THR A 278 8.99 -10.65 -8.98
C THR A 278 8.84 -10.86 -7.49
N SER A 279 7.59 -10.96 -7.01
CA SER A 279 7.35 -11.16 -5.59
C SER A 279 6.27 -12.21 -5.30
N HIS A 280 6.44 -12.86 -4.15
CA HIS A 280 5.56 -13.89 -3.61
C HIS A 280 5.07 -13.45 -2.24
N THR A 281 3.76 -13.57 -2.01
CA THR A 281 3.15 -13.34 -0.69
C THR A 281 2.34 -14.56 -0.32
N VAL A 282 2.57 -15.10 0.87
CA VAL A 282 1.71 -16.09 1.51
C VAL A 282 1.10 -15.46 2.74
N ALA A 283 -0.20 -15.60 2.95
CA ALA A 283 -0.85 -15.15 4.17
C ALA A 283 -1.80 -16.24 4.69
N LEU A 284 -1.80 -16.41 6.01
CA LEU A 284 -2.63 -17.37 6.74
C LEU A 284 -3.38 -16.63 7.84
N ALA A 285 -4.65 -16.93 8.02
CA ALA A 285 -5.44 -16.49 9.15
C ALA A 285 -6.27 -17.66 9.70
N TRP A 286 -6.42 -17.70 11.00
CA TRP A 286 -7.35 -18.60 11.68
C TRP A 286 -8.38 -17.75 12.42
N PHE A 287 -9.65 -18.10 12.35
CA PHE A 287 -10.75 -17.42 13.04
C PHE A 287 -11.32 -18.39 14.05
N GLN A 288 -11.03 -18.18 15.33
CA GLN A 288 -11.50 -19.00 16.42
C GLN A 288 -12.70 -18.34 17.12
N GLU A 289 -13.83 -19.00 17.12
CA GLU A 289 -14.98 -18.61 17.95
C GLU A 289 -14.68 -18.95 19.41
N LEU A 290 -14.66 -17.93 20.28
CA LEU A 290 -14.53 -18.07 21.75
C LEU A 290 -15.90 -17.90 22.43
N GLY A 291 -16.94 -18.42 21.79
CA GLY A 291 -18.34 -18.26 22.19
C GLY A 291 -19.10 -17.41 21.16
N PRO A 292 -20.39 -17.08 21.46
CA PRO A 292 -21.29 -16.50 20.44
C PRO A 292 -20.98 -15.05 20.06
N GLN A 293 -20.12 -14.38 20.82
CA GLN A 293 -19.87 -12.94 20.65
C GLN A 293 -18.42 -12.60 20.31
N VAL A 294 -17.49 -13.52 20.49
CA VAL A 294 -16.06 -13.20 20.40
C VAL A 294 -15.37 -14.11 19.39
N ILE A 295 -14.65 -13.51 18.46
CA ILE A 295 -13.76 -14.21 17.53
C ILE A 295 -12.33 -13.72 17.78
N LEU A 296 -11.40 -14.64 17.95
CA LEU A 296 -9.95 -14.39 18.01
C LEU A 296 -9.32 -14.84 16.70
N SER A 297 -8.51 -13.96 16.08
CA SER A 297 -7.89 -14.27 14.78
C SER A 297 -6.40 -13.99 14.79
N PRO A 298 -5.54 -15.01 15.00
CA PRO A 298 -4.12 -14.95 14.70
C PRO A 298 -3.91 -14.89 13.18
N THR A 299 -2.92 -14.10 12.76
CA THR A 299 -2.55 -13.89 11.36
C THR A 299 -1.05 -14.01 11.17
N LEU A 300 -0.63 -14.53 10.01
CA LEU A 300 0.76 -14.61 9.58
C LEU A 300 0.85 -14.26 8.11
N ARG A 301 1.78 -13.36 7.73
CA ARG A 301 2.04 -13.00 6.34
C ARG A 301 3.54 -12.97 6.09
N TYR A 302 3.96 -13.70 5.08
CA TYR A 302 5.32 -13.69 4.58
C TYR A 302 5.34 -13.16 3.14
N TYR A 303 6.28 -12.26 2.86
CA TYR A 303 6.51 -11.68 1.55
C TYR A 303 7.97 -11.73 1.21
N GLN A 304 8.30 -12.01 -0.06
CA GLN A 304 9.65 -11.87 -0.61
C GLN A 304 9.61 -11.27 -2.00
N GLN A 305 10.66 -10.54 -2.38
CA GLN A 305 10.80 -9.99 -3.73
C GLN A 305 12.25 -10.08 -4.24
N THR A 306 12.40 -10.07 -5.58
CA THR A 306 13.67 -9.77 -6.27
C THR A 306 13.93 -8.28 -6.25
N ALA A 307 15.15 -7.85 -6.60
CA ALA A 307 15.45 -6.43 -6.82
C ALA A 307 14.92 -5.96 -8.18
N ALA A 308 14.71 -4.65 -8.30
CA ALA A 308 14.53 -4.01 -9.60
C ALA A 308 15.83 -4.04 -10.41
N ASP A 309 15.74 -4.11 -11.73
CA ASP A 309 16.89 -4.21 -12.65
C ASP A 309 17.84 -3.00 -12.55
N PHE A 310 17.31 -1.85 -12.17
CA PHE A 310 18.04 -0.59 -12.02
C PHE A 310 18.33 -0.22 -10.55
N TYR A 311 18.18 -1.17 -9.62
CA TYR A 311 18.52 -0.91 -8.22
C TYR A 311 20.03 -0.87 -8.03
N HIS A 312 20.52 0.20 -7.40
CA HIS A 312 21.92 0.39 -7.00
C HIS A 312 21.95 1.00 -5.60
N VAL A 313 22.78 0.49 -4.71
CA VAL A 313 22.99 1.10 -3.39
C VAL A 313 23.76 2.43 -3.48
N SER A 314 24.64 2.55 -4.48
CA SER A 314 25.33 3.77 -4.92
C SER A 314 25.75 3.60 -6.38
N LEU A 315 26.15 4.68 -7.04
CA LEU A 315 26.67 4.63 -8.41
C LEU A 315 28.21 4.56 -8.45
N ASP A 316 28.86 4.36 -7.29
CA ASP A 316 30.32 4.22 -7.22
C ASP A 316 30.77 3.01 -8.03
N GLY A 317 31.83 3.19 -8.83
CA GLY A 317 32.37 2.17 -9.71
C GLY A 317 31.48 1.83 -10.93
N SER A 318 30.30 2.45 -11.08
CA SER A 318 29.45 2.28 -12.25
C SER A 318 29.84 3.26 -13.37
N THR A 319 29.52 2.89 -14.62
CA THR A 319 29.67 3.77 -15.80
C THR A 319 28.50 4.77 -15.92
N ILE A 320 27.49 4.68 -15.08
CA ILE A 320 26.33 5.58 -15.09
C ILE A 320 26.76 6.98 -14.71
N THR A 321 26.45 7.95 -15.56
CA THR A 321 26.61 9.39 -15.28
C THR A 321 25.22 9.96 -14.99
N PRO A 322 24.89 10.26 -13.71
CA PRO A 322 23.59 10.81 -13.35
C PRO A 322 23.46 12.25 -13.84
N GLY A 323 22.30 12.60 -14.39
CA GLY A 323 21.93 13.98 -14.72
C GLY A 323 21.45 14.75 -13.49
N VAL A 324 21.33 16.07 -13.61
CA VAL A 324 20.73 16.93 -12.57
C VAL A 324 19.24 16.65 -12.43
N MET A 325 18.59 16.28 -13.52
CA MET A 325 17.16 15.92 -13.56
C MET A 325 16.99 14.49 -14.11
N PRO A 326 15.91 13.78 -13.71
CA PRO A 326 15.56 12.50 -14.31
C PRO A 326 15.42 12.60 -15.83
N ASN A 327 15.88 11.55 -16.53
CA ASN A 327 15.84 11.44 -17.99
C ASN A 327 15.04 10.19 -18.39
N PRO A 328 13.89 10.34 -19.10
CA PRO A 328 13.08 9.20 -19.55
C PRO A 328 13.83 8.22 -20.47
N ALA A 329 14.87 8.69 -21.16
CA ALA A 329 15.71 7.83 -22.00
C ALA A 329 16.76 7.02 -21.22
N GLY A 330 16.83 7.21 -19.88
CA GLY A 330 17.85 6.57 -19.03
C GLY A 330 19.22 7.27 -19.06
N PRO A 331 20.24 6.69 -18.45
CA PRO A 331 20.21 5.42 -17.72
C PRO A 331 19.31 5.47 -16.48
N PHE A 332 18.68 4.33 -16.15
CA PHE A 332 17.81 4.22 -14.97
C PHE A 332 18.61 3.76 -13.76
N PHE A 333 18.28 4.31 -12.59
CA PHE A 333 18.92 3.98 -11.32
C PHE A 333 18.07 4.45 -10.13
N SER A 334 18.12 3.72 -9.04
CA SER A 334 17.48 4.09 -7.75
C SER A 334 18.21 3.41 -6.60
N ALA A 335 18.36 4.12 -5.48
CA ALA A 335 18.82 3.56 -4.20
C ALA A 335 17.67 3.39 -3.18
N ASP A 336 16.43 3.40 -3.64
CA ASP A 336 15.29 3.13 -2.78
C ASP A 336 15.33 1.69 -2.28
N TYR A 337 15.55 1.49 -0.97
CA TYR A 337 15.65 0.18 -0.33
C TYR A 337 14.41 -0.71 -0.57
N ARG A 338 13.26 -0.11 -0.92
CA ARG A 338 12.02 -0.84 -1.26
C ARG A 338 12.11 -1.57 -2.60
N LEU A 339 13.06 -1.20 -3.46
CA LEU A 339 13.32 -1.81 -4.77
C LEU A 339 14.39 -2.89 -4.73
N THR A 340 15.03 -3.13 -3.59
CA THR A 340 16.03 -4.16 -3.44
C THR A 340 15.43 -5.56 -3.26
N LYS A 341 16.25 -6.59 -3.28
CA LYS A 341 15.86 -7.93 -2.87
C LYS A 341 15.64 -7.97 -1.36
N LEU A 342 14.43 -8.30 -0.93
CA LEU A 342 14.04 -8.27 0.49
C LEU A 342 12.96 -9.29 0.84
N ASP A 343 12.82 -9.54 2.15
CA ASP A 343 11.73 -10.29 2.76
C ASP A 343 10.98 -9.42 3.76
N THR A 344 9.69 -9.71 3.98
CA THR A 344 8.95 -9.19 5.12
C THR A 344 8.18 -10.29 5.84
N LEU A 345 8.10 -10.18 7.17
CA LEU A 345 7.27 -11.01 8.01
C LEU A 345 6.32 -10.10 8.79
N THR A 346 5.02 -10.42 8.73
CA THR A 346 4.00 -9.78 9.56
C THR A 346 3.27 -10.87 10.33
N TYR A 347 3.11 -10.69 11.63
CA TYR A 347 2.30 -11.55 12.45
C TYR A 347 1.47 -10.73 13.42
N GLY A 348 0.29 -11.21 13.76
CA GLY A 348 -0.62 -10.43 14.58
C GLY A 348 -1.75 -11.22 15.18
N LEU A 349 -2.52 -10.52 15.99
CA LEU A 349 -3.69 -11.04 16.65
C LEU A 349 -4.81 -10.01 16.58
N LYS A 350 -5.99 -10.44 16.14
CA LYS A 350 -7.20 -9.62 16.08
C LYS A 350 -8.28 -10.22 16.96
N LEU A 351 -8.93 -9.35 17.74
CA LEU A 351 -10.13 -9.66 18.51
C LEU A 351 -11.32 -8.95 17.86
N ILE A 352 -12.40 -9.68 17.62
CA ILE A 352 -13.67 -9.16 17.15
C ILE A 352 -14.71 -9.48 18.22
N TRP A 353 -15.43 -8.44 18.66
CA TRP A 353 -16.48 -8.55 19.67
C TRP A 353 -17.81 -8.05 19.12
N THR A 354 -18.76 -8.95 18.93
CA THR A 354 -20.13 -8.67 18.49
C THR A 354 -21.01 -8.48 19.72
N LEU A 355 -21.24 -7.22 20.11
CA LEU A 355 -22.03 -6.89 21.29
C LEU A 355 -23.50 -7.31 21.12
N ASN A 356 -24.05 -7.04 19.93
CA ASN A 356 -25.41 -7.43 19.53
C ASN A 356 -25.49 -7.42 17.98
N LYS A 357 -26.68 -7.66 17.42
CA LYS A 357 -26.89 -7.70 15.94
C LYS A 357 -26.55 -6.40 15.22
N SER A 358 -26.56 -5.27 15.93
CA SER A 358 -26.32 -3.95 15.35
C SER A 358 -24.92 -3.42 15.63
N CYS A 359 -24.17 -3.95 16.58
CA CYS A 359 -22.93 -3.34 17.03
C CYS A 359 -21.80 -4.35 17.17
N GLN A 360 -20.67 -4.06 16.52
CA GLN A 360 -19.45 -4.86 16.55
C GLN A 360 -18.23 -3.94 16.78
N PHE A 361 -17.28 -4.41 17.58
CA PHE A 361 -15.97 -3.78 17.80
C PHE A 361 -14.86 -4.71 17.33
N ASP A 362 -13.76 -4.15 16.90
CA ASP A 362 -12.55 -4.92 16.62
C ASP A 362 -11.31 -4.18 17.11
N VAL A 363 -10.32 -4.94 17.59
CA VAL A 363 -8.99 -4.46 17.90
C VAL A 363 -7.97 -5.46 17.37
N ALA A 364 -6.88 -4.96 16.77
CA ALA A 364 -5.79 -5.79 16.27
C ALA A 364 -4.45 -5.19 16.67
N TRP A 365 -3.48 -6.06 16.93
CA TRP A 365 -2.07 -5.74 17.04
C TRP A 365 -1.29 -6.60 16.05
N GLU A 366 -0.36 -5.96 15.32
CA GLU A 366 0.51 -6.64 14.36
C GLU A 366 1.96 -6.16 14.51
N ARG A 367 2.89 -7.08 14.33
CA ARG A 367 4.31 -6.80 14.21
C ARG A 367 4.75 -7.01 12.77
N TYR A 368 5.33 -5.97 12.17
CA TYR A 368 5.91 -5.97 10.83
C TYR A 368 7.43 -5.91 10.91
N GLU A 369 8.12 -6.75 10.16
CA GLU A 369 9.58 -6.77 10.06
C GLU A 369 10.00 -6.91 8.60
N MET A 370 10.89 -6.01 8.13
CA MET A 370 11.50 -6.05 6.80
C MET A 370 12.99 -6.34 6.93
N LYS A 371 13.54 -7.13 6.01
CA LYS A 371 14.96 -7.48 5.95
C LYS A 371 15.44 -7.47 4.50
N GLY A 372 16.57 -6.79 4.24
CA GLY A 372 17.28 -6.90 2.96
C GLY A 372 17.92 -8.26 2.77
N ARG A 373 18.00 -8.71 1.52
CA ARG A 373 18.59 -9.98 1.09
C ARG A 373 19.60 -9.82 -0.04
N ASP A 374 19.94 -8.58 -0.37
CA ASP A 374 20.94 -8.26 -1.41
C ASP A 374 22.39 -8.30 -0.91
N GLY A 375 22.60 -8.28 0.40
CA GLY A 375 23.93 -8.31 1.04
C GLY A 375 24.70 -7.00 0.98
N VAL A 376 24.16 -5.94 0.38
CA VAL A 376 24.84 -4.64 0.21
C VAL A 376 24.09 -3.49 0.85
N THR A 377 22.77 -3.52 0.87
CA THR A 377 21.94 -2.49 1.53
C THR A 377 22.04 -2.62 3.04
N SER A 378 22.36 -1.52 3.72
CA SER A 378 22.48 -1.50 5.19
C SER A 378 21.19 -1.99 5.86
N ALA A 379 21.32 -2.83 6.88
CA ALA A 379 20.20 -3.34 7.67
C ALA A 379 19.37 -2.21 8.33
N SER A 380 19.97 -1.05 8.59
CA SER A 380 19.31 0.12 9.16
C SER A 380 18.32 0.80 8.20
N ALA A 381 18.38 0.49 6.89
CA ALA A 381 17.41 0.97 5.91
C ALA A 381 16.03 0.32 6.09
N PHE A 382 15.97 -0.92 6.62
CA PHE A 382 14.76 -1.74 6.67
C PHE A 382 13.95 -1.51 7.96
N PRO A 383 12.66 -1.16 7.85
CA PRO A 383 11.83 -0.87 9.01
C PRO A 383 11.40 -2.13 9.77
N ARG A 384 11.15 -1.93 11.07
CA ARG A 384 10.34 -2.80 11.92
C ARG A 384 9.27 -1.93 12.56
N ALA A 385 8.01 -2.37 12.53
CA ALA A 385 6.92 -1.57 13.05
C ALA A 385 5.97 -2.37 13.92
N ASN A 386 5.31 -1.68 14.85
CA ASN A 386 4.10 -2.14 15.49
C ASN A 386 2.90 -1.42 14.87
N ILE A 387 1.81 -2.15 14.69
CA ILE A 387 0.58 -1.64 14.11
C ILE A 387 -0.55 -1.96 15.09
N ILE A 388 -1.28 -0.94 15.53
CA ILE A 388 -2.48 -1.10 16.35
C ILE A 388 -3.65 -0.58 15.55
N THR A 389 -4.70 -1.38 15.43
CA THR A 389 -5.94 -0.99 14.76
C THR A 389 -7.10 -1.20 15.73
N ALA A 390 -7.99 -0.22 15.81
CA ALA A 390 -9.24 -0.34 16.56
C ALA A 390 -10.39 0.16 15.70
N GLY A 391 -11.55 -0.50 15.77
CA GLY A 391 -12.68 -0.13 14.97
C GLY A 391 -14.02 -0.51 15.59
N TRP A 392 -15.07 0.09 15.03
CA TRP A 392 -16.44 -0.29 15.31
C TRP A 392 -17.28 -0.26 14.04
N ARG A 393 -18.35 -1.03 14.06
CA ARG A 393 -19.37 -1.09 13.00
C ARG A 393 -20.76 -1.11 13.63
N LEU A 394 -21.62 -0.26 13.11
CA LEU A 394 -23.06 -0.22 13.44
C LEU A 394 -23.88 -0.56 12.20
N ASN A 395 -24.96 -1.31 12.41
CA ASN A 395 -25.92 -1.69 11.37
C ASN A 395 -27.33 -1.37 11.89
N TRP A 396 -28.17 -0.68 11.14
CA TRP A 396 -29.55 -0.34 11.51
C TRP A 396 -30.47 -0.19 10.31
#